data_68f03d754ab542a5216fa7196f5189d1
#
_entry.id   68f03d754ab542a5216fa7196f5189d1
#
_cell.length_a   1.000
_cell.length_b   1.000
_cell.length_c   1.000
_cell.angle_alpha   90.00
_cell.angle_beta   90.00
_cell.angle_gamma   90.00
#
_symmetry.space_group_name_H-M   'P 1'
#
loop_
_entity.id
_entity.type
_entity.pdbx_description
1 polymer ?
#
loop_
_entity_poly.entity_id
_entity_poly.type
_entity_poly.pdbx_seq_one_letter_code
_entity_poly.pdbx_strand_id
1 'polypeptide(L)'
;GMRLMGRRPIVGGVLLGLATIKPQICVLIPFALVAAGQWRTLIAASVTALLLVVASGLAFGWEMLPGWLHAIANHASYVERSVNQYLKPTVMATLTLAGVPLTAAYAIQALIGVAVAVIVCLCFRRGADDMSIAALQVGTFLVTPYVLRYDMPMLANAVFLYVRRREVGLIDGAVVAAGLLFPAVTTVTTRFYYVNVLALLVLFGLVVWQRFTGASAAGNVAGLPGQVRDADCAPYYASPPRP
;
A
#
# COMPACT_ATOMS: atom_id res chain seq x y z
N GLY A 1 9.57 7.33 -0.39
CA GLY A 1 10.55 6.34 -0.86
C GLY A 1 10.27 5.86 -2.28
N MET A 2 9.07 5.32 -2.55
CA MET A 2 8.73 4.70 -3.84
C MET A 2 8.97 5.59 -5.08
N ARG A 3 8.61 6.85 -5.05
CA ARG A 3 8.86 7.78 -6.18
C ARG A 3 10.34 8.13 -6.39
N LEU A 4 11.18 7.93 -5.39
CA LEU A 4 12.61 8.22 -5.46
C LEU A 4 13.44 7.06 -5.98
N MET A 5 12.91 5.83 -5.98
CA MET A 5 13.68 4.62 -6.31
C MET A 5 14.28 4.63 -7.73
N GLY A 6 13.64 5.31 -8.71
CA GLY A 6 14.19 5.46 -10.06
C GLY A 6 15.31 6.50 -10.19
N ARG A 7 15.27 7.58 -9.38
CA ARG A 7 16.23 8.70 -9.48
C ARG A 7 17.30 8.66 -8.39
N ARG A 8 16.94 8.26 -7.17
CA ARG A 8 17.80 8.21 -5.99
C ARG A 8 17.52 6.92 -5.20
N PRO A 9 17.95 5.75 -5.71
CA PRO A 9 17.56 4.46 -5.17
C PRO A 9 17.97 4.25 -3.71
N ILE A 10 19.14 4.74 -3.31
CA ILE A 10 19.61 4.63 -1.92
C ILE A 10 18.73 5.46 -0.99
N VAL A 11 18.45 6.72 -1.33
CA VAL A 11 17.57 7.59 -0.51
C VAL A 11 16.16 7.01 -0.44
N GLY A 12 15.65 6.51 -1.57
CA GLY A 12 14.36 5.82 -1.62
C GLY A 12 14.33 4.61 -0.69
N GLY A 13 15.41 3.81 -0.70
CA GLY A 13 15.58 2.64 0.15
C GLY A 13 15.66 2.98 1.63
N VAL A 14 16.45 3.99 2.01
CA VAL A 14 16.52 4.45 3.40
C VAL A 14 15.15 4.87 3.93
N LEU A 15 14.40 5.67 3.16
CA LEU A 15 13.06 6.09 3.55
C LEU A 15 12.07 4.91 3.68
N LEU A 16 12.20 3.88 2.83
CA LEU A 16 11.39 2.67 2.93
C LEU A 16 11.82 1.79 4.10
N GLY A 17 13.13 1.73 4.39
CA GLY A 17 13.67 1.05 5.56
C GLY A 17 13.22 1.70 6.87
N LEU A 18 13.17 3.03 6.96
CA LEU A 18 12.62 3.74 8.12
C LEU A 18 11.13 3.42 8.35
N ALA A 19 10.37 3.17 7.28
CA ALA A 19 8.96 2.78 7.42
C ALA A 19 8.78 1.41 8.11
N THR A 20 9.82 0.57 8.22
CA THR A 20 9.77 -0.72 8.93
C THR A 20 9.63 -0.60 10.45
N ILE A 21 9.66 0.61 11.02
CA ILE A 21 9.17 0.88 12.38
C ILE A 21 7.77 0.32 12.55
N LYS A 22 7.00 0.26 11.47
CA LYS A 22 5.68 -0.38 11.41
C LYS A 22 5.67 -1.51 10.37
N PRO A 23 6.20 -2.70 10.71
CA PRO A 23 6.51 -3.74 9.73
C PRO A 23 5.27 -4.24 8.98
N GLN A 24 4.09 -4.24 9.61
CA GLN A 24 2.85 -4.71 9.00
C GLN A 24 2.44 -3.91 7.75
N ILE A 25 2.77 -2.62 7.67
CA ILE A 25 2.47 -1.81 6.47
C ILE A 25 3.54 -1.92 5.39
N CYS A 26 4.65 -2.60 5.68
CA CYS A 26 5.77 -2.77 4.74
C CYS A 26 5.79 -4.14 4.06
N VAL A 27 4.87 -5.04 4.39
CA VAL A 27 4.88 -6.45 3.94
C VAL A 27 4.97 -6.59 2.41
N LEU A 28 4.28 -5.74 1.65
CA LEU A 28 4.29 -5.78 0.18
C LEU A 28 5.49 -5.08 -0.47
N ILE A 29 6.22 -4.23 0.27
CA ILE A 29 7.32 -3.43 -0.27
C ILE A 29 8.43 -4.29 -0.88
N PRO A 30 8.96 -5.33 -0.21
CA PRO A 30 10.01 -6.18 -0.77
C PRO A 30 9.58 -6.85 -2.08
N PHE A 31 8.35 -7.38 -2.14
CA PHE A 31 7.80 -8.02 -3.33
C PHE A 31 7.67 -7.04 -4.49
N ALA A 32 7.19 -5.83 -4.24
CA ALA A 32 7.08 -4.77 -5.23
C ALA A 32 8.46 -4.35 -5.78
N LEU A 33 9.47 -4.21 -4.90
CA LEU A 33 10.84 -3.84 -5.30
C LEU A 33 11.52 -4.93 -6.12
N VAL A 34 11.35 -6.21 -5.74
CA VAL A 34 11.83 -7.36 -6.50
C VAL A 34 11.15 -7.39 -7.88
N ALA A 35 9.83 -7.27 -7.93
CA ALA A 35 9.07 -7.26 -9.18
C ALA A 35 9.47 -6.12 -10.12
N ALA A 36 9.85 -4.95 -9.57
CA ALA A 36 10.34 -3.80 -10.31
C ALA A 36 11.85 -3.87 -10.65
N GLY A 37 12.58 -4.89 -10.22
CA GLY A 37 14.03 -5.01 -10.40
C GLY A 37 14.86 -3.96 -9.63
N GLN A 38 14.29 -3.36 -8.57
CA GLN A 38 14.89 -2.24 -7.82
C GLN A 38 15.81 -2.73 -6.70
N TRP A 39 16.81 -3.55 -7.06
CA TRP A 39 17.72 -4.20 -6.11
C TRP A 39 18.48 -3.22 -5.20
N ARG A 40 18.95 -2.08 -5.76
CA ARG A 40 19.67 -1.07 -4.96
C ARG A 40 18.78 -0.47 -3.88
N THR A 41 17.53 -0.21 -4.20
CA THR A 41 16.53 0.29 -3.24
C THR A 41 16.20 -0.77 -2.19
N LEU A 42 16.06 -2.02 -2.60
CA LEU A 42 15.79 -3.14 -1.70
C LEU A 42 16.94 -3.34 -0.70
N ILE A 43 18.18 -3.38 -1.18
CA ILE A 43 19.37 -3.52 -0.31
C ILE A 43 19.45 -2.36 0.68
N ALA A 44 19.29 -1.11 0.23
CA ALA A 44 19.32 0.05 1.11
C ALA A 44 18.19 0.01 2.15
N ALA A 45 16.99 -0.43 1.78
CA ALA A 45 15.88 -0.59 2.71
C ALA A 45 16.16 -1.68 3.75
N SER A 46 16.68 -2.83 3.32
CA SER A 46 17.04 -3.95 4.20
C SER A 46 18.14 -3.57 5.19
N VAL A 47 19.18 -2.89 4.72
CA VAL A 47 20.28 -2.39 5.60
C VAL A 47 19.73 -1.40 6.62
N THR A 48 18.88 -0.46 6.19
CA THR A 48 18.27 0.51 7.13
C THR A 48 17.38 -0.18 8.15
N ALA A 49 16.56 -1.15 7.74
CA ALA A 49 15.73 -1.93 8.67
C ALA A 49 16.59 -2.70 9.68
N LEU A 50 17.68 -3.33 9.23
CA LEU A 50 18.61 -4.03 10.10
C LEU A 50 19.28 -3.09 11.11
N LEU A 51 19.73 -1.91 10.65
CA LEU A 51 20.31 -0.90 11.52
C LEU A 51 19.33 -0.42 12.59
N LEU A 52 18.03 -0.29 12.26
CA LEU A 52 17.00 0.04 13.25
C LEU A 52 16.83 -1.07 14.28
N VAL A 53 16.85 -2.34 13.88
CA VAL A 53 16.80 -3.48 14.82
C VAL A 53 18.02 -3.49 15.73
N VAL A 54 19.21 -3.30 15.16
CA VAL A 54 20.45 -3.23 15.95
C VAL A 54 20.41 -2.05 16.92
N ALA A 55 20.05 -0.86 16.47
CA ALA A 55 19.91 0.31 17.31
C ALA A 55 18.90 0.10 18.46
N SER A 56 17.77 -0.56 18.16
CA SER A 56 16.77 -0.91 19.18
C SER A 56 17.33 -1.90 20.19
N GLY A 57 18.04 -2.94 19.75
CA GLY A 57 18.68 -3.92 20.65
C GLY A 57 19.74 -3.29 21.56
N LEU A 58 20.53 -2.34 21.04
CA LEU A 58 21.53 -1.60 21.81
C LEU A 58 20.89 -0.62 22.81
N ALA A 59 19.79 0.03 22.42
CA ALA A 59 19.14 1.04 23.26
C ALA A 59 18.24 0.43 24.35
N PHE A 60 17.54 -0.67 24.06
CA PHE A 60 16.51 -1.24 24.94
C PHE A 60 16.81 -2.67 25.41
N GLY A 61 17.94 -3.24 25.00
CA GLY A 61 18.33 -4.62 25.29
C GLY A 61 17.81 -5.63 24.26
N TRP A 62 18.63 -6.66 24.05
CA TRP A 62 18.35 -7.71 23.04
C TRP A 62 17.17 -8.63 23.42
N GLU A 63 16.81 -8.66 24.69
CA GLU A 63 15.69 -9.48 25.20
C GLU A 63 14.32 -9.01 24.69
N MET A 64 14.24 -7.75 24.23
CA MET A 64 12.99 -7.25 23.62
C MET A 64 12.61 -7.97 22.32
N LEU A 65 13.57 -8.47 21.54
CA LEU A 65 13.31 -9.13 20.27
C LEU A 65 12.52 -10.47 20.44
N PRO A 66 13.00 -11.43 21.27
CA PRO A 66 12.22 -12.62 21.56
C PRO A 66 10.88 -12.31 22.21
N GLY A 67 10.81 -11.31 23.10
CA GLY A 67 9.55 -10.84 23.69
C GLY A 67 8.55 -10.36 22.64
N TRP A 68 8.99 -9.57 21.66
CA TRP A 68 8.18 -9.10 20.56
C TRP A 68 7.71 -10.24 19.63
N LEU A 69 8.60 -11.18 19.28
CA LEU A 69 8.25 -12.36 18.51
C LEU A 69 7.22 -13.24 19.23
N HIS A 70 7.38 -13.41 20.54
CA HIS A 70 6.42 -14.14 21.37
C HIS A 70 5.05 -13.44 21.40
N ALA A 71 5.04 -12.11 21.51
CA ALA A 71 3.80 -11.33 21.45
C ALA A 71 3.08 -11.48 20.11
N ILE A 72 3.81 -11.51 18.99
CA ILE A 72 3.23 -11.75 17.66
C ILE A 72 2.68 -13.18 17.56
N ALA A 73 3.44 -14.19 18.00
CA ALA A 73 3.02 -15.59 17.96
C ALA A 73 1.73 -15.85 18.77
N ASN A 74 1.59 -15.17 19.91
CA ASN A 74 0.42 -15.26 20.77
C ASN A 74 -0.72 -14.28 20.40
N HIS A 75 -0.53 -13.48 19.36
CA HIS A 75 -1.51 -12.46 18.98
C HIS A 75 -2.88 -13.04 18.60
N ALA A 76 -2.92 -14.25 18.03
CA ALA A 76 -4.16 -14.92 17.68
C ALA A 76 -5.06 -15.14 18.91
N SER A 77 -4.50 -15.60 20.02
CA SER A 77 -5.23 -15.81 21.28
C SER A 77 -5.67 -14.48 21.93
N TYR A 78 -4.92 -13.40 21.70
CA TYR A 78 -5.28 -12.07 22.18
C TYR A 78 -6.40 -11.46 21.32
N VAL A 79 -6.39 -11.70 20.02
CA VAL A 79 -7.43 -11.23 19.06
C VAL A 79 -8.78 -11.84 19.38
N GLU A 80 -8.81 -13.13 19.71
CA GLU A 80 -10.04 -13.84 20.07
C GLU A 80 -10.76 -13.23 21.29
N ARG A 81 -10.00 -12.65 22.21
CA ARG A 81 -10.50 -12.06 23.46
C ARG A 81 -10.70 -10.53 23.41
N SER A 82 -10.24 -9.87 22.34
CA SER A 82 -10.26 -8.42 22.30
C SER A 82 -11.54 -7.85 21.68
N VAL A 83 -12.19 -6.97 22.44
CA VAL A 83 -13.33 -6.14 22.00
C VAL A 83 -12.95 -5.22 20.82
N ASN A 84 -11.67 -5.09 20.52
CA ASN A 84 -11.11 -4.14 19.53
C ASN A 84 -11.15 -4.63 18.08
N GLN A 85 -11.78 -5.75 17.75
CA GLN A 85 -11.88 -6.23 16.36
C GLN A 85 -12.63 -5.25 15.45
N TYR A 86 -13.61 -4.52 15.98
CA TYR A 86 -14.34 -3.46 15.26
C TYR A 86 -13.44 -2.30 14.79
N LEU A 87 -12.25 -2.15 15.38
CA LEU A 87 -11.28 -1.11 15.01
C LEU A 87 -10.36 -1.52 13.87
N LYS A 88 -10.42 -2.78 13.41
CA LYS A 88 -9.54 -3.33 12.38
C LYS A 88 -10.28 -3.46 11.05
N PRO A 89 -10.01 -2.63 10.07
CA PRO A 89 -10.63 -2.72 8.74
C PRO A 89 -9.96 -3.82 7.90
N THR A 90 -9.92 -5.05 8.40
CA THR A 90 -9.26 -6.19 7.75
C THR A 90 -10.25 -7.30 7.42
N VAL A 91 -9.92 -8.11 6.41
CA VAL A 91 -10.76 -9.25 6.01
C VAL A 91 -10.96 -10.21 7.17
N MET A 92 -9.87 -10.54 7.89
CA MET A 92 -9.91 -11.45 9.03
C MET A 92 -10.86 -10.95 10.12
N ALA A 93 -10.74 -9.67 10.53
CA ALA A 93 -11.61 -9.10 11.55
C ALA A 93 -13.09 -9.08 11.10
N THR A 94 -13.35 -8.78 9.84
CA THR A 94 -14.70 -8.79 9.26
C THR A 94 -15.31 -10.18 9.30
N LEU A 95 -14.56 -11.21 8.91
CA LEU A 95 -15.03 -12.60 8.91
C LEU A 95 -15.27 -13.14 10.33
N THR A 96 -14.40 -12.81 11.28
CA THR A 96 -14.58 -13.23 12.68
C THR A 96 -15.79 -12.56 13.33
N LEU A 97 -16.04 -11.29 13.03
CA LEU A 97 -17.25 -10.57 13.48
C LEU A 97 -18.53 -11.12 12.83
N ALA A 98 -18.42 -11.71 11.63
CA ALA A 98 -19.52 -12.42 10.96
C ALA A 98 -19.71 -13.87 11.48
N GLY A 99 -18.96 -14.31 12.49
CA GLY A 99 -19.07 -15.64 13.09
C GLY A 99 -18.24 -16.72 12.40
N VAL A 100 -17.36 -16.37 11.45
CA VAL A 100 -16.45 -17.35 10.82
C VAL A 100 -15.37 -17.77 11.83
N PRO A 101 -15.07 -19.08 11.97
CA PRO A 101 -14.00 -19.54 12.83
C PRO A 101 -12.66 -18.86 12.53
N LEU A 102 -11.89 -18.53 13.56
CA LEU A 102 -10.67 -17.74 13.45
C LEU A 102 -9.65 -18.35 12.47
N THR A 103 -9.51 -19.69 12.49
CA THR A 103 -8.62 -20.43 11.58
C THR A 103 -9.02 -20.27 10.12
N ALA A 104 -10.33 -20.35 9.82
CA ALA A 104 -10.86 -20.15 8.48
C ALA A 104 -10.72 -18.68 8.05
N ALA A 105 -10.95 -17.73 8.96
CA ALA A 105 -10.78 -16.31 8.70
C ALA A 105 -9.30 -15.97 8.34
N TYR A 106 -8.33 -16.55 9.04
CA TYR A 106 -6.90 -16.41 8.69
C TYR A 106 -6.55 -17.08 7.36
N ALA A 107 -7.09 -18.25 7.07
CA ALA A 107 -6.87 -18.92 5.78
C ALA A 107 -7.38 -18.08 4.60
N ILE A 108 -8.58 -17.52 4.72
CA ILE A 108 -9.17 -16.63 3.70
C ILE A 108 -8.35 -15.33 3.59
N GLN A 109 -7.95 -14.75 4.72
CA GLN A 109 -7.07 -13.57 4.74
C GLN A 109 -5.74 -13.85 4.01
N ALA A 110 -5.12 -15.01 4.25
CA ALA A 110 -3.87 -15.39 3.60
C ALA A 110 -4.06 -15.60 2.09
N LEU A 111 -5.15 -16.24 1.67
CA LEU A 111 -5.47 -16.45 0.25
C LEU A 111 -5.65 -15.12 -0.49
N ILE A 112 -6.43 -14.20 0.08
CA ILE A 112 -6.60 -12.85 -0.45
C ILE A 112 -5.26 -12.12 -0.46
N GLY A 113 -4.46 -12.26 0.61
CA GLY A 113 -3.14 -11.66 0.72
C GLY A 113 -2.19 -12.09 -0.39
N VAL A 114 -2.15 -13.40 -0.71
CA VAL A 114 -1.35 -13.93 -1.82
C VAL A 114 -1.84 -13.39 -3.17
N ALA A 115 -3.16 -13.39 -3.42
CA ALA A 115 -3.73 -12.86 -4.66
C ALA A 115 -3.38 -11.38 -4.85
N VAL A 116 -3.54 -10.56 -3.80
CA VAL A 116 -3.18 -9.13 -3.82
C VAL A 116 -1.68 -8.94 -4.04
N ALA A 117 -0.81 -9.72 -3.38
CA ALA A 117 0.63 -9.64 -3.57
C ALA A 117 1.03 -9.95 -5.01
N VAL A 118 0.45 -10.98 -5.63
CA VAL A 118 0.67 -11.31 -7.05
C VAL A 118 0.24 -10.15 -7.95
N ILE A 119 -0.94 -9.59 -7.72
CA ILE A 119 -1.45 -8.45 -8.52
C ILE A 119 -0.53 -7.23 -8.39
N VAL A 120 -0.08 -6.90 -7.16
CA VAL A 120 0.86 -5.80 -6.93
C VAL A 120 2.18 -6.06 -7.66
N CYS A 121 2.72 -7.28 -7.60
CA CYS A 121 3.92 -7.65 -8.37
C CYS A 121 3.72 -7.44 -9.87
N LEU A 122 2.57 -7.85 -10.41
CA LEU A 122 2.24 -7.64 -11.83
C LEU A 122 2.15 -6.15 -12.20
N CYS A 123 1.59 -5.32 -11.31
CA CYS A 123 1.59 -3.86 -11.49
C CYS A 123 3.02 -3.29 -11.57
N PHE A 124 3.91 -3.72 -10.65
CA PHE A 124 5.27 -3.21 -10.57
C PHE A 124 6.19 -3.75 -11.68
N ARG A 125 5.95 -4.95 -12.21
CA ARG A 125 6.66 -5.47 -13.39
C ARG A 125 6.45 -4.60 -14.64
N ARG A 126 5.32 -3.89 -14.72
CA ARG A 126 5.03 -2.93 -15.81
C ARG A 126 5.55 -1.52 -15.55
N GLY A 127 6.20 -1.30 -14.42
CA GLY A 127 6.74 -0.01 -13.99
C GLY A 127 6.14 0.49 -12.69
N ALA A 128 6.93 1.24 -11.95
CA ALA A 128 6.55 1.79 -10.64
C ALA A 128 5.93 3.19 -10.79
N ASP A 129 4.81 3.27 -11.45
CA ASP A 129 4.03 4.50 -11.62
C ASP A 129 3.08 4.78 -10.43
N ASP A 130 2.35 5.88 -10.51
CA ASP A 130 1.43 6.31 -9.45
C ASP A 130 0.35 5.27 -9.15
N MET A 131 -0.15 4.54 -10.19
CA MET A 131 -1.17 3.51 -9.99
C MET A 131 -0.58 2.25 -9.33
N SER A 132 0.63 1.85 -9.68
CA SER A 132 1.34 0.76 -9.00
C SER A 132 1.58 1.09 -7.52
N ILE A 133 1.97 2.35 -7.22
CA ILE A 133 2.15 2.81 -5.83
C ILE A 133 0.80 2.83 -5.08
N ALA A 134 -0.27 3.30 -5.71
CA ALA A 134 -1.62 3.27 -5.13
C ALA A 134 -2.09 1.84 -4.87
N ALA A 135 -1.89 0.91 -5.83
CA ALA A 135 -2.22 -0.50 -5.67
C ALA A 135 -1.45 -1.14 -4.50
N LEU A 136 -0.16 -0.83 -4.33
CA LEU A 136 0.63 -1.28 -3.20
C LEU A 136 0.05 -0.77 -1.87
N GLN A 137 -0.33 0.52 -1.80
CA GLN A 137 -0.84 1.13 -0.57
C GLN A 137 -2.20 0.54 -0.18
N VAL A 138 -3.15 0.43 -1.11
CA VAL A 138 -4.47 -0.18 -0.86
C VAL A 138 -4.31 -1.68 -0.58
N GLY A 139 -3.48 -2.37 -1.37
CA GLY A 139 -3.20 -3.79 -1.22
C GLY A 139 -2.64 -4.13 0.16
N THR A 140 -1.82 -3.26 0.76
CA THR A 140 -1.28 -3.46 2.11
C THR A 140 -2.39 -3.64 3.15
N PHE A 141 -3.50 -2.91 3.04
CA PHE A 141 -4.65 -3.06 3.94
C PHE A 141 -5.41 -4.38 3.74
N LEU A 142 -5.36 -4.94 2.53
CA LEU A 142 -5.98 -6.23 2.23
C LEU A 142 -5.11 -7.42 2.63
N VAL A 143 -3.78 -7.25 2.63
CA VAL A 143 -2.83 -8.33 2.94
C VAL A 143 -2.68 -8.54 4.43
N THR A 144 -2.62 -7.45 5.21
CA THR A 144 -2.30 -7.55 6.64
C THR A 144 -3.55 -7.71 7.51
N PRO A 145 -3.55 -8.66 8.47
CA PRO A 145 -4.63 -8.79 9.44
C PRO A 145 -4.56 -7.77 10.59
N TYR A 146 -3.52 -6.92 10.64
CA TYR A 146 -3.20 -6.06 11.79
C TYR A 146 -3.17 -4.56 11.49
N VAL A 147 -3.93 -4.10 10.52
CA VAL A 147 -4.10 -2.66 10.27
C VAL A 147 -5.11 -2.08 11.24
N LEU A 148 -4.79 -0.91 11.74
CA LEU A 148 -5.66 -0.12 12.61
C LEU A 148 -6.13 1.15 11.90
N ARG A 149 -7.20 1.76 12.40
CA ARG A 149 -7.82 2.96 11.78
C ARG A 149 -6.85 4.14 11.63
N TYR A 150 -5.90 4.31 12.53
CA TYR A 150 -4.91 5.38 12.45
C TYR A 150 -3.89 5.18 11.31
N ASP A 151 -3.93 4.05 10.59
CA ASP A 151 -3.14 3.82 9.37
C ASP A 151 -3.81 4.38 8.10
N MET A 152 -5.08 4.75 8.19
CA MET A 152 -5.88 5.26 7.07
C MET A 152 -5.29 6.46 6.32
N PRO A 153 -4.46 7.37 6.88
CA PRO A 153 -3.79 8.42 6.12
C PRO A 153 -3.00 7.90 4.90
N MET A 154 -2.54 6.64 4.94
CA MET A 154 -1.89 6.00 3.80
C MET A 154 -2.87 5.79 2.62
N LEU A 155 -4.14 5.50 2.90
CA LEU A 155 -5.19 5.41 1.88
C LEU A 155 -5.48 6.77 1.24
N ALA A 156 -5.44 7.86 2.00
CA ALA A 156 -5.62 9.20 1.44
C ALA A 156 -4.58 9.50 0.36
N ASN A 157 -3.33 9.06 0.56
CA ASN A 157 -2.32 9.19 -0.50
C ASN A 157 -2.62 8.29 -1.72
N ALA A 158 -3.11 7.05 -1.53
CA ALA A 158 -3.50 6.17 -2.63
C ALA A 158 -4.64 6.78 -3.46
N VAL A 159 -5.64 7.32 -2.78
CA VAL A 159 -6.77 8.04 -3.40
C VAL A 159 -6.29 9.29 -4.15
N PHE A 160 -5.41 10.08 -3.56
CA PHE A 160 -4.81 11.25 -4.23
C PHE A 160 -4.08 10.85 -5.52
N LEU A 161 -3.32 9.74 -5.50
CA LEU A 161 -2.64 9.23 -6.69
C LEU A 161 -3.61 8.76 -7.77
N TYR A 162 -4.72 8.17 -7.36
CA TYR A 162 -5.80 7.72 -8.25
C TYR A 162 -6.50 8.90 -8.94
N VAL A 163 -6.93 9.89 -8.14
CA VAL A 163 -7.71 11.05 -8.63
C VAL A 163 -6.88 12.00 -9.50
N ARG A 164 -5.60 12.18 -9.17
CA ARG A 164 -4.72 13.14 -9.85
C ARG A 164 -4.61 12.94 -11.36
N ARG A 165 -4.86 11.74 -11.87
CA ARG A 165 -4.65 11.38 -13.29
C ARG A 165 -5.94 11.29 -14.10
N ARG A 166 -7.08 11.66 -13.54
CA ARG A 166 -8.38 11.43 -14.18
C ARG A 166 -9.35 12.58 -13.93
N GLU A 167 -10.22 12.83 -14.90
CA GLU A 167 -11.49 13.49 -14.62
C GLU A 167 -12.32 12.51 -13.79
N VAL A 168 -12.53 12.82 -12.53
CA VAL A 168 -13.22 11.95 -11.57
C VAL A 168 -14.71 11.99 -11.90
N GLY A 169 -15.24 10.88 -12.40
CA GLY A 169 -16.67 10.70 -12.58
C GLY A 169 -17.38 10.60 -11.21
N LEU A 170 -18.69 10.74 -11.23
CA LEU A 170 -19.52 10.67 -10.01
C LEU A 170 -19.29 9.37 -9.23
N ILE A 171 -19.16 8.24 -9.94
CA ILE A 171 -18.91 6.92 -9.34
C ILE A 171 -17.55 6.87 -8.66
N ASP A 172 -16.49 7.36 -9.32
CA ASP A 172 -15.15 7.43 -8.76
C ASP A 172 -15.13 8.30 -7.49
N GLY A 173 -15.82 9.46 -7.55
CA GLY A 173 -15.97 10.37 -6.42
C GLY A 173 -16.70 9.71 -5.23
N ALA A 174 -17.76 8.96 -5.48
CA ALA A 174 -18.50 8.24 -4.46
C ALA A 174 -17.66 7.14 -3.79
N VAL A 175 -16.89 6.37 -4.58
CA VAL A 175 -16.00 5.32 -4.07
C VAL A 175 -14.84 5.91 -3.26
N VAL A 176 -14.28 7.01 -3.72
CA VAL A 176 -13.23 7.76 -3.01
C VAL A 176 -13.77 8.31 -1.69
N ALA A 177 -14.94 8.94 -1.71
CA ALA A 177 -15.61 9.44 -0.51
C ALA A 177 -15.92 8.30 0.46
N ALA A 178 -16.45 7.18 -0.03
CA ALA A 178 -16.69 5.99 0.77
C ALA A 178 -15.38 5.46 1.40
N GLY A 179 -14.29 5.33 0.63
CA GLY A 179 -12.99 4.86 1.12
C GLY A 179 -12.37 5.76 2.20
N LEU A 180 -12.57 7.07 2.12
CA LEU A 180 -12.02 8.04 3.06
C LEU A 180 -12.94 8.33 4.26
N LEU A 181 -14.25 8.47 4.03
CA LEU A 181 -15.21 8.87 5.08
C LEU A 181 -15.70 7.66 5.86
N PHE A 182 -15.79 6.49 5.24
CA PHE A 182 -16.37 5.31 5.84
C PHE A 182 -15.63 4.82 7.11
N PRO A 183 -14.28 4.83 7.16
CA PRO A 183 -13.55 4.53 8.39
C PRO A 183 -13.89 5.47 9.55
N ALA A 184 -14.21 6.73 9.25
CA ALA A 184 -14.66 7.70 10.25
C ALA A 184 -16.09 7.41 10.72
N VAL A 185 -17.00 7.07 9.81
CA VAL A 185 -18.40 6.76 10.10
C VAL A 185 -18.56 5.47 10.90
N THR A 186 -17.79 4.42 10.56
CA THR A 186 -17.81 3.13 11.30
C THR A 186 -17.23 3.22 12.71
N THR A 187 -16.59 4.35 13.06
CA THR A 187 -16.23 4.64 14.45
C THR A 187 -17.46 4.84 15.33
N VAL A 188 -18.53 5.34 14.74
CA VAL A 188 -19.78 5.66 15.44
C VAL A 188 -20.76 4.48 15.43
N THR A 189 -20.70 3.62 14.39
CA THR A 189 -21.64 2.52 14.24
C THR A 189 -20.90 1.20 13.99
N THR A 190 -20.93 0.30 14.99
CA THR A 190 -20.33 -1.05 14.90
C THR A 190 -21.06 -1.98 13.92
N ARG A 191 -22.23 -1.59 13.42
CA ARG A 191 -23.08 -2.40 12.53
C ARG A 191 -22.57 -2.56 11.09
N PHE A 192 -21.65 -1.70 10.62
CA PHE A 192 -21.23 -1.65 9.20
C PHE A 192 -19.77 -2.01 8.98
N TYR A 193 -19.18 -2.85 9.87
CA TYR A 193 -17.77 -3.25 9.80
C TYR A 193 -17.34 -3.87 8.45
N TYR A 194 -18.25 -4.60 7.78
CA TYR A 194 -17.98 -5.23 6.48
C TYR A 194 -17.79 -4.23 5.33
N VAL A 195 -18.35 -3.04 5.43
CA VAL A 195 -18.29 -2.04 4.35
C VAL A 195 -16.86 -1.51 4.17
N ASN A 196 -16.05 -1.49 5.23
CA ASN A 196 -14.64 -1.10 5.12
C ASN A 196 -13.88 -2.02 4.16
N VAL A 197 -14.05 -3.34 4.29
CA VAL A 197 -13.37 -4.31 3.45
C VAL A 197 -13.89 -4.27 2.03
N LEU A 198 -15.21 -4.12 1.85
CA LEU A 198 -15.81 -3.96 0.51
C LEU A 198 -15.29 -2.70 -0.19
N ALA A 199 -15.23 -1.57 0.53
CA ALA A 199 -14.67 -0.32 -0.01
C ALA A 199 -13.20 -0.48 -0.42
N LEU A 200 -12.39 -1.17 0.38
CA LEU A 200 -10.99 -1.45 0.06
C LEU A 200 -10.85 -2.36 -1.16
N LEU A 201 -11.69 -3.40 -1.29
CA LEU A 201 -11.69 -4.29 -2.45
C LEU A 201 -12.09 -3.54 -3.73
N VAL A 202 -13.13 -2.70 -3.66
CA VAL A 202 -13.56 -1.88 -4.79
C VAL A 202 -12.47 -0.87 -5.17
N LEU A 203 -11.90 -0.16 -4.21
CA LEU A 203 -10.82 0.80 -4.46
C LEU A 203 -9.59 0.11 -5.07
N PHE A 204 -9.21 -1.07 -4.55
CA PHE A 204 -8.12 -1.86 -5.11
C PHE A 204 -8.42 -2.27 -6.54
N GLY A 205 -9.62 -2.80 -6.81
CA GLY A 205 -10.08 -3.18 -8.15
C GLY A 205 -10.03 -2.02 -9.14
N LEU A 206 -10.50 -0.82 -8.75
CA LEU A 206 -10.47 0.38 -9.59
C LEU A 206 -9.03 0.84 -9.90
N VAL A 207 -8.15 0.86 -8.89
CA VAL A 207 -6.74 1.22 -9.07
C VAL A 207 -6.05 0.25 -10.02
N VAL A 208 -6.27 -1.06 -9.83
CA VAL A 208 -5.71 -2.12 -10.68
C VAL A 208 -6.28 -2.03 -12.10
N TRP A 209 -7.59 -1.89 -12.24
CA TRP A 209 -8.25 -1.69 -13.54
C TRP A 209 -7.61 -0.52 -14.29
N GLN A 210 -7.50 0.64 -13.66
CA GLN A 210 -6.88 1.82 -14.27
C GLN A 210 -5.41 1.59 -14.63
N ARG A 211 -4.67 0.82 -13.82
CA ARG A 211 -3.27 0.47 -14.11
C ARG A 211 -3.14 -0.33 -15.40
N PHE A 212 -4.08 -1.23 -15.66
CA PHE A 212 -4.01 -2.13 -16.82
C PHE A 212 -4.67 -1.54 -18.07
N THR A 213 -5.74 -0.76 -17.95
CA THR A 213 -6.48 -0.15 -19.09
C THR A 213 -5.90 1.22 -19.48
N GLY A 214 -5.50 2.05 -18.56
CA GLY A 214 -4.93 3.37 -18.82
C GLY A 214 -3.61 3.33 -19.59
N ALA A 215 -2.79 2.30 -19.38
CA ALA A 215 -1.58 2.06 -20.16
C ALA A 215 -1.88 1.68 -21.63
N SER A 216 -3.00 1.01 -21.88
CA SER A 216 -3.44 0.63 -23.23
C SER A 216 -3.91 1.85 -24.04
N ALA A 217 -4.60 2.79 -23.40
CA ALA A 217 -5.06 4.02 -24.08
C ALA A 217 -3.89 4.92 -24.50
N ALA A 218 -2.86 5.06 -23.65
CA ALA A 218 -1.65 5.83 -23.96
C ALA A 218 -0.82 5.20 -25.10
N GLY A 219 -0.80 3.87 -25.21
CA GLY A 219 -0.14 3.15 -26.30
C GLY A 219 -0.83 3.34 -27.65
N ASN A 220 -2.17 3.40 -27.67
CA ASN A 220 -2.94 3.60 -28.91
C ASN A 220 -2.86 5.03 -29.46
N VAL A 221 -2.68 6.03 -28.60
CA VAL A 221 -2.50 7.44 -29.04
C VAL A 221 -1.11 7.66 -29.63
N ALA A 222 -0.09 6.93 -29.17
CA ALA A 222 1.28 7.02 -29.72
C ALA A 222 1.42 6.38 -31.12
N GLY A 223 0.44 5.61 -31.56
CA GLY A 223 0.42 4.90 -32.85
C GLY A 223 -0.32 5.62 -33.99
N LEU A 224 -0.88 6.80 -33.76
CA LEU A 224 -1.58 7.58 -34.82
C LEU A 224 -0.57 8.46 -35.57
N PRO A 225 -0.27 8.21 -36.86
CA PRO A 225 0.58 9.10 -37.65
C PRO A 225 -0.22 10.37 -37.96
N GLY A 226 0.21 11.50 -37.41
CA GLY A 226 -0.26 12.80 -37.86
C GLY A 226 -0.77 13.80 -36.81
N GLN A 227 -0.58 13.59 -35.51
CA GLN A 227 -0.80 14.68 -34.55
C GLN A 227 0.50 15.41 -34.24
N VAL A 228 0.44 16.73 -34.55
CA VAL A 228 1.49 17.71 -34.31
C VAL A 228 1.99 17.58 -32.87
N ARG A 229 3.28 17.33 -32.72
CA ARG A 229 3.97 17.48 -31.47
C ARG A 229 3.92 18.95 -31.09
N ASP A 230 3.11 19.29 -30.11
CA ASP A 230 3.25 20.56 -29.39
C ASP A 230 4.59 20.53 -28.66
N ALA A 231 5.59 21.07 -29.35
CA ALA A 231 6.97 21.23 -28.87
C ALA A 231 7.15 22.48 -28.01
N ASP A 232 6.14 22.88 -27.24
CA ASP A 232 6.16 24.13 -26.45
C ASP A 232 5.94 23.94 -24.95
N CYS A 233 6.44 22.84 -24.39
CA CYS A 233 6.72 22.78 -22.95
C CYS A 233 8.20 22.57 -22.70
N ALA A 234 9.03 23.55 -23.07
CA ALA A 234 10.42 23.61 -22.65
C ALA A 234 10.47 23.83 -21.13
N PRO A 235 11.26 23.04 -20.37
CA PRO A 235 11.41 23.25 -18.94
C PRO A 235 12.18 24.54 -18.69
N TYR A 236 11.61 25.40 -17.85
CA TYR A 236 12.13 26.65 -17.35
C TYR A 236 13.33 26.46 -16.41
N TYR A 237 14.42 25.91 -16.93
CA TYR A 237 15.73 25.85 -16.27
C TYR A 237 16.84 25.83 -17.32
N ALA A 238 17.01 26.96 -18.01
CA ALA A 238 18.26 27.26 -18.66
C ALA A 238 19.21 27.87 -17.63
N SER A 239 20.31 27.18 -17.34
CA SER A 239 21.41 27.70 -16.52
C SER A 239 22.05 28.90 -17.21
N PRO A 240 22.47 29.95 -16.50
CA PRO A 240 23.19 31.09 -17.10
C PRO A 240 24.60 30.65 -17.54
N PRO A 241 25.17 31.26 -18.61
CA PRO A 241 26.53 30.96 -19.06
C PRO A 241 27.54 31.40 -17.97
N ARG A 242 28.50 30.54 -17.72
CA ARG A 242 29.67 30.86 -16.86
C ARG A 242 30.61 31.78 -17.60
N PRO A 243 31.28 32.70 -16.90
CA PRO A 243 32.27 33.58 -17.47
C PRO A 243 33.52 32.88 -17.95
#